data_83997d91d86150202bf7488bee26a830
#
_entry.id   83997d91d86150202bf7488bee26a830
#
_cell.length_a   1.000
_cell.length_b   1.000
_cell.length_c   1.000
_cell.angle_alpha   90.00
_cell.angle_beta   90.00
_cell.angle_gamma   90.00
#
_symmetry.space_group_name_H-M   'P 1'
#
loop_
_entity.id
_entity.type
_entity.pdbx_description
1 polymer ?
#
loop_
_entity_poly.entity_id
_entity_poly.type
_entity_poly.pdbx_seq_one_letter_code
_entity_poly.pdbx_strand_id
1 'polypeptide(L)'
;KLILQKEQRRSMFHYICLTVSIIIIIALLLFNLHMYRSRKRLQQDEKEMRKLAIIAEEANEIKSRFLANMSYNIRIPLNNVVGFSQLLSTDNELDEEERKEYSCIIQANSGELIQLVNDVLDLSRLEANMMKFQLQDCNVKEWCNELGCLIQMRSEGRILLELQVEVGDVRIHTDVNRLTQIVTSMLLYPNDCKETRKVSMFLVNHPDKHIIACRIENSPIADSWFA
;
A
#
# COMPACT_ATOMS: atom_id res chain seq x y z
N LYS A 1 -72.00 60.36 5.44
CA LYS A 1 -71.68 59.16 4.57
C LYS A 1 -70.32 59.30 3.91
N LEU A 2 -69.91 60.43 3.35
CA LEU A 2 -68.64 60.64 2.65
C LEU A 2 -67.41 60.52 3.57
N ILE A 3 -67.51 60.97 4.81
CA ILE A 3 -66.35 60.90 5.78
C ILE A 3 -66.11 59.48 6.22
N LEU A 4 -67.10 58.67 6.50
CA LEU A 4 -66.92 57.24 6.85
C LEU A 4 -66.33 56.42 5.71
N GLN A 5 -66.68 56.69 4.46
CA GLN A 5 -66.12 56.05 3.30
C GLN A 5 -64.61 56.38 3.11
N LYS A 6 -64.26 57.62 3.43
CA LYS A 6 -62.84 58.07 3.33
C LYS A 6 -61.96 57.43 4.41
N GLU A 7 -62.46 57.26 5.64
CA GLU A 7 -61.77 56.55 6.71
C GLU A 7 -61.64 55.04 6.42
N GLN A 8 -62.67 54.38 5.94
CA GLN A 8 -62.62 52.99 5.54
C GLN A 8 -61.59 52.73 4.42
N ARG A 9 -61.52 53.59 3.44
CA ARG A 9 -60.55 53.48 2.33
C ARG A 9 -59.07 53.69 2.85
N ARG A 10 -58.92 54.60 3.81
CA ARG A 10 -57.58 54.84 4.42
C ARG A 10 -57.11 53.63 5.26
N SER A 11 -58.02 53.06 6.04
CA SER A 11 -57.76 51.85 6.82
C SER A 11 -57.43 50.67 5.92
N MET A 12 -58.20 50.43 4.83
CA MET A 12 -57.85 49.35 3.87
C MET A 12 -56.46 49.53 3.22
N PHE A 13 -56.09 50.77 2.87
CA PHE A 13 -54.79 51.06 2.30
C PHE A 13 -53.65 50.73 3.27
N HIS A 14 -53.81 51.06 4.56
CA HIS A 14 -52.85 50.69 5.58
C HIS A 14 -52.71 49.17 5.74
N TYR A 15 -53.79 48.40 5.73
CA TYR A 15 -53.74 46.95 5.78
C TYR A 15 -53.07 46.36 4.56
N ILE A 16 -53.28 46.84 3.36
CA ILE A 16 -52.59 46.38 2.14
C ILE A 16 -51.09 46.67 2.20
N CYS A 17 -50.68 47.86 2.61
CA CYS A 17 -49.29 48.21 2.77
C CYS A 17 -48.58 47.31 3.80
N LEU A 18 -49.23 46.97 4.90
CA LEU A 18 -48.73 46.15 5.96
C LEU A 18 -48.58 44.71 5.50
N THR A 19 -49.54 44.15 4.78
CA THR A 19 -49.44 42.79 4.22
C THR A 19 -48.34 42.68 3.17
N VAL A 20 -48.17 43.64 2.28
CA VAL A 20 -47.13 43.70 1.28
C VAL A 20 -45.75 43.77 1.96
N SER A 21 -45.59 44.59 3.00
CA SER A 21 -44.33 44.67 3.78
C SER A 21 -43.98 43.37 4.43
N ILE A 22 -44.94 42.66 5.02
CA ILE A 22 -44.70 41.33 5.63
C ILE A 22 -44.24 40.32 4.57
N ILE A 23 -44.87 40.28 3.41
CA ILE A 23 -44.51 39.38 2.30
C ILE A 23 -43.06 39.65 1.85
N ILE A 24 -42.68 40.92 1.69
CA ILE A 24 -41.31 41.31 1.33
C ILE A 24 -40.29 40.85 2.38
N ILE A 25 -40.60 41.03 3.67
CA ILE A 25 -39.71 40.59 4.77
C ILE A 25 -39.55 39.08 4.75
N ILE A 26 -40.64 38.32 4.57
CA ILE A 26 -40.58 36.86 4.49
C ILE A 26 -39.74 36.41 3.27
N ALA A 27 -39.94 37.04 2.10
CA ALA A 27 -39.16 36.74 0.90
C ALA A 27 -37.68 37.02 1.10
N LEU A 28 -37.29 38.11 1.74
CA LEU A 28 -35.90 38.42 2.07
C LEU A 28 -35.29 37.43 3.06
N LEU A 29 -36.06 36.99 4.07
CA LEU A 29 -35.60 35.97 5.01
C LEU A 29 -35.35 34.62 4.33
N LEU A 30 -36.27 34.18 3.48
CA LEU A 30 -36.13 32.95 2.70
C LEU A 30 -34.96 33.03 1.75
N PHE A 31 -34.73 34.15 1.10
CA PHE A 31 -33.59 34.37 0.22
C PHE A 31 -32.28 34.30 1.01
N ASN A 32 -32.19 34.96 2.17
CA ASN A 32 -31.01 34.89 3.04
C ASN A 32 -30.74 33.48 3.52
N LEU A 33 -31.78 32.74 3.93
CA LEU A 33 -31.64 31.34 4.35
C LEU A 33 -31.16 30.45 3.20
N HIS A 34 -31.66 30.66 2.00
CA HIS A 34 -31.22 29.94 0.81
C HIS A 34 -29.73 30.22 0.49
N MET A 35 -29.34 31.48 0.49
CA MET A 35 -27.94 31.89 0.27
C MET A 35 -27.01 31.36 1.34
N TYR A 36 -27.39 31.35 2.60
CA TYR A 36 -26.62 30.79 3.70
C TYR A 36 -26.40 29.28 3.51
N ARG A 37 -27.45 28.54 3.17
CA ARG A 37 -27.37 27.09 2.90
C ARG A 37 -26.48 26.79 1.70
N SER A 38 -26.63 27.57 0.63
CA SER A 38 -25.83 27.42 -0.59
C SER A 38 -24.30 27.65 -0.31
N ARG A 39 -23.97 28.73 0.42
CA ARG A 39 -22.61 29.03 0.83
C ARG A 39 -22.00 27.91 1.70
N LYS A 40 -22.77 27.36 2.63
CA LYS A 40 -22.33 26.28 3.51
C LYS A 40 -22.05 25.00 2.72
N ARG A 41 -22.88 24.65 1.75
CA ARG A 41 -22.65 23.52 0.85
C ARG A 41 -21.38 23.74 0.04
N LEU A 42 -21.22 24.88 -0.60
CA LEU A 42 -20.05 25.20 -1.40
C LEU A 42 -18.74 25.10 -0.58
N GLN A 43 -18.74 25.56 0.66
CA GLN A 43 -17.58 25.42 1.55
C GLN A 43 -17.31 23.98 1.94
N GLN A 44 -18.32 23.13 2.08
CA GLN A 44 -18.15 21.71 2.34
C GLN A 44 -17.55 20.99 1.12
N ASP A 45 -18.09 21.26 -0.05
CA ASP A 45 -17.62 20.70 -1.31
C ASP A 45 -16.16 21.11 -1.59
N GLU A 46 -15.82 22.38 -1.33
CA GLU A 46 -14.43 22.86 -1.46
C GLU A 46 -13.47 22.14 -0.52
N LYS A 47 -13.87 21.92 0.74
CA LYS A 47 -13.05 21.18 1.71
C LYS A 47 -12.86 19.72 1.32
N GLU A 48 -13.90 19.10 0.78
CA GLU A 48 -13.84 17.71 0.32
C GLU A 48 -12.95 17.59 -0.91
N MET A 49 -13.09 18.49 -1.87
CA MET A 49 -12.22 18.55 -3.05
C MET A 49 -10.74 18.78 -2.69
N ARG A 50 -10.47 19.66 -1.72
CA ARG A 50 -9.10 19.86 -1.22
C ARG A 50 -8.51 18.60 -0.59
N LYS A 51 -9.28 17.86 0.22
CA LYS A 51 -8.82 16.60 0.81
C LYS A 51 -8.50 15.57 -0.28
N LEU A 52 -9.38 15.43 -1.27
CA LEU A 52 -9.16 14.51 -2.39
C LEU A 52 -7.93 14.90 -3.22
N ALA A 53 -7.72 16.19 -3.44
CA ALA A 53 -6.54 16.69 -4.15
C ALA A 53 -5.24 16.38 -3.41
N ILE A 54 -5.20 16.55 -2.08
CA ILE A 54 -4.02 16.21 -1.25
C ILE A 54 -3.74 14.71 -1.33
N ILE A 55 -4.76 13.86 -1.16
CA ILE A 55 -4.60 12.40 -1.25
C ILE A 55 -4.08 11.99 -2.63
N ALA A 56 -4.62 12.60 -3.70
CA ALA A 56 -4.16 12.32 -5.06
C ALA A 56 -2.72 12.76 -5.30
N GLU A 57 -2.31 13.89 -4.74
CA GLU A 57 -0.93 14.40 -4.84
C GLU A 57 0.06 13.52 -4.07
N GLU A 58 -0.28 13.10 -2.84
CA GLU A 58 0.51 12.15 -2.06
C GLU A 58 0.66 10.81 -2.78
N ALA A 59 -0.43 10.28 -3.34
CA ALA A 59 -0.38 9.03 -4.10
C ALA A 59 0.52 9.15 -5.35
N ASN A 60 0.47 10.29 -6.05
CA ASN A 60 1.32 10.55 -7.21
C ASN A 60 2.80 10.72 -6.83
N GLU A 61 3.09 11.35 -5.69
CA GLU A 61 4.45 11.47 -5.18
C GLU A 61 5.04 10.11 -4.79
N ILE A 62 4.26 9.26 -4.11
CA ILE A 62 4.66 7.88 -3.78
C ILE A 62 4.96 7.11 -5.06
N LYS A 63 4.08 7.21 -6.07
CA LYS A 63 4.27 6.55 -7.37
C LYS A 63 5.54 7.03 -8.08
N SER A 64 5.81 8.32 -8.05
CA SER A 64 7.00 8.91 -8.69
C SER A 64 8.29 8.46 -7.99
N ARG A 65 8.30 8.44 -6.66
CA ARG A 65 9.42 7.91 -5.86
C ARG A 65 9.64 6.42 -6.11
N PHE A 66 8.56 5.64 -6.20
CA PHE A 66 8.63 4.23 -6.53
C PHE A 66 9.30 4.00 -7.88
N LEU A 67 8.87 4.70 -8.94
CA LEU A 67 9.46 4.57 -10.29
C LEU A 67 10.93 4.98 -10.32
N ALA A 68 11.30 6.04 -9.60
CA ALA A 68 12.70 6.47 -9.49
C ALA A 68 13.57 5.41 -8.81
N ASN A 69 13.10 4.86 -7.68
CA ASN A 69 13.79 3.79 -6.97
C ASN A 69 13.90 2.51 -7.81
N MET A 70 12.84 2.13 -8.54
CA MET A 70 12.86 0.99 -9.45
C MET A 70 13.91 1.17 -10.55
N SER A 71 13.97 2.37 -11.16
CA SER A 71 14.98 2.66 -12.18
C SER A 71 16.41 2.54 -11.65
N TYR A 72 16.64 2.96 -10.41
CA TYR A 72 17.93 2.83 -9.75
C TYR A 72 18.28 1.35 -9.48
N ASN A 73 17.33 0.61 -8.90
CA ASN A 73 17.52 -0.80 -8.54
C ASN A 73 17.70 -1.71 -9.76
N ILE A 74 17.13 -1.35 -10.92
CA ILE A 74 17.37 -2.06 -12.19
C ILE A 74 18.74 -1.73 -12.75
N ARG A 75 19.21 -0.48 -12.64
CA ARG A 75 20.46 -0.03 -13.25
C ARG A 75 21.68 -0.71 -12.66
N ILE A 76 21.71 -0.93 -11.34
CA ILE A 76 22.89 -1.53 -10.67
C ILE A 76 23.15 -2.94 -11.18
N PRO A 77 22.22 -3.91 -11.06
CA PRO A 77 22.47 -5.28 -11.51
C PRO A 77 22.66 -5.34 -13.04
N LEU A 78 21.99 -4.48 -13.81
CA LEU A 78 22.20 -4.39 -15.25
C LEU A 78 23.63 -3.99 -15.61
N ASN A 79 24.15 -2.97 -14.93
CA ASN A 79 25.55 -2.54 -15.15
C ASN A 79 26.54 -3.62 -14.77
N ASN A 80 26.29 -4.38 -13.71
CA ASN A 80 27.12 -5.51 -13.31
C ASN A 80 27.09 -6.61 -14.38
N VAL A 81 25.90 -6.99 -14.87
CA VAL A 81 25.77 -7.97 -15.96
C VAL A 81 26.55 -7.52 -17.20
N VAL A 82 26.39 -6.28 -17.63
CA VAL A 82 27.08 -5.73 -18.81
C VAL A 82 28.60 -5.68 -18.58
N GLY A 83 29.05 -5.16 -17.43
CA GLY A 83 30.47 -5.00 -17.12
C GLY A 83 31.21 -6.34 -17.06
N PHE A 84 30.69 -7.31 -16.31
CA PHE A 84 31.31 -8.63 -16.20
C PHE A 84 31.22 -9.43 -17.51
N SER A 85 30.15 -9.25 -18.29
CA SER A 85 30.07 -9.85 -19.64
C SER A 85 31.11 -9.28 -20.59
N GLN A 86 31.41 -7.97 -20.51
CA GLN A 86 32.47 -7.34 -21.29
C GLN A 86 33.85 -7.87 -20.88
N LEU A 87 34.13 -8.00 -19.57
CA LEU A 87 35.37 -8.57 -19.06
C LEU A 87 35.54 -10.00 -19.58
N LEU A 88 34.54 -10.86 -19.48
CA LEU A 88 34.56 -12.23 -20.00
C LEU A 88 34.84 -12.31 -21.51
N SER A 89 34.40 -11.29 -22.28
CA SER A 89 34.57 -11.31 -23.75
C SER A 89 35.84 -10.64 -24.24
N THR A 90 36.45 -9.74 -23.45
CA THR A 90 37.58 -8.92 -23.90
C THR A 90 38.91 -9.41 -23.31
N ASP A 91 38.91 -10.01 -22.14
CA ASP A 91 40.07 -10.43 -21.44
C ASP A 91 40.39 -11.93 -21.72
N ASN A 92 41.44 -12.15 -22.53
CA ASN A 92 41.90 -13.49 -22.90
C ASN A 92 42.83 -14.10 -21.86
N GLU A 93 43.27 -13.32 -20.85
CA GLU A 93 44.23 -13.77 -19.81
C GLU A 93 43.51 -14.25 -18.55
N LEU A 94 42.15 -14.20 -18.48
CA LEU A 94 41.40 -14.70 -17.36
C LEU A 94 41.59 -16.18 -17.14
N ASP A 95 41.89 -16.56 -15.89
CA ASP A 95 41.94 -17.96 -15.50
C ASP A 95 40.52 -18.57 -15.37
N GLU A 96 40.46 -19.88 -15.19
CA GLU A 96 39.17 -20.60 -15.08
C GLU A 96 38.42 -20.24 -13.80
N GLU A 97 39.10 -19.83 -12.75
CA GLU A 97 38.50 -19.46 -11.46
C GLU A 97 37.83 -18.07 -11.57
N GLU A 98 38.51 -17.12 -12.18
CA GLU A 98 37.98 -15.78 -12.49
C GLU A 98 36.77 -15.84 -13.46
N ARG A 99 36.85 -16.68 -14.51
CA ARG A 99 35.75 -16.92 -15.44
C ARG A 99 34.50 -17.45 -14.71
N LYS A 100 34.70 -18.37 -13.80
CA LYS A 100 33.63 -18.95 -13.01
C LYS A 100 33.02 -17.91 -12.06
N GLU A 101 33.85 -17.10 -11.40
CA GLU A 101 33.41 -16.03 -10.51
C GLU A 101 32.56 -15.00 -11.27
N TYR A 102 33.05 -14.51 -12.40
CA TYR A 102 32.29 -13.52 -13.21
C TYR A 102 30.99 -14.11 -13.73
N SER A 103 30.98 -15.37 -14.12
CA SER A 103 29.74 -16.06 -14.52
C SER A 103 28.74 -16.17 -13.35
N CYS A 104 29.19 -16.45 -12.14
CA CYS A 104 28.34 -16.45 -10.95
C CYS A 104 27.77 -15.08 -10.65
N ILE A 105 28.57 -14.01 -10.78
CA ILE A 105 28.12 -12.63 -10.58
C ILE A 105 27.05 -12.26 -11.61
N ILE A 106 27.25 -12.61 -12.89
CA ILE A 106 26.27 -12.37 -13.95
C ILE A 106 24.95 -13.11 -13.66
N GLN A 107 25.03 -14.38 -13.27
CA GLN A 107 23.87 -15.19 -12.93
C GLN A 107 23.08 -14.59 -11.74
N ALA A 108 23.78 -14.21 -10.67
CA ALA A 108 23.17 -13.62 -9.48
C ALA A 108 22.42 -12.32 -9.83
N ASN A 109 23.10 -11.39 -10.54
CA ASN A 109 22.49 -10.11 -10.94
C ASN A 109 21.36 -10.28 -11.95
N SER A 110 21.44 -11.27 -12.85
CA SER A 110 20.34 -11.60 -13.77
C SER A 110 19.13 -12.14 -13.01
N GLY A 111 19.33 -12.99 -12.00
CA GLY A 111 18.27 -13.47 -11.11
C GLY A 111 17.59 -12.34 -10.35
N GLU A 112 18.35 -11.38 -9.85
CA GLU A 112 17.84 -10.18 -9.18
C GLU A 112 16.98 -9.32 -10.12
N LEU A 113 17.43 -9.11 -11.37
CA LEU A 113 16.64 -8.38 -12.38
C LEU A 113 15.30 -9.06 -12.67
N ILE A 114 15.30 -10.38 -12.83
CA ILE A 114 14.06 -11.14 -13.06
C ILE A 114 13.11 -10.98 -11.87
N GLN A 115 13.62 -11.03 -10.66
CA GLN A 115 12.82 -10.83 -9.47
C GLN A 115 12.20 -9.42 -9.43
N LEU A 116 12.98 -8.36 -9.69
CA LEU A 116 12.50 -6.99 -9.75
C LEU A 116 11.40 -6.80 -10.80
N VAL A 117 11.56 -7.39 -11.98
CA VAL A 117 10.53 -7.34 -13.04
C VAL A 117 9.25 -8.04 -12.57
N ASN A 118 9.35 -9.20 -11.94
CA ASN A 118 8.20 -9.91 -11.39
C ASN A 118 7.48 -9.12 -10.30
N ASP A 119 8.23 -8.45 -9.41
CA ASP A 119 7.66 -7.60 -8.36
C ASP A 119 6.87 -6.42 -8.93
N VAL A 120 7.40 -5.76 -10.00
CA VAL A 120 6.69 -4.68 -10.71
C VAL A 120 5.43 -5.19 -11.41
N LEU A 121 5.50 -6.36 -12.05
CA LEU A 121 4.32 -6.97 -12.69
C LEU A 121 3.25 -7.37 -11.66
N ASP A 122 3.66 -7.90 -10.52
CA ASP A 122 2.76 -8.26 -9.44
C ASP A 122 2.08 -7.02 -8.86
N LEU A 123 2.82 -5.93 -8.64
CA LEU A 123 2.25 -4.66 -8.20
C LEU A 123 1.25 -4.11 -9.22
N SER A 124 1.60 -4.12 -10.51
CA SER A 124 0.71 -3.66 -11.58
C SER A 124 -0.59 -4.47 -11.63
N ARG A 125 -0.52 -5.80 -11.44
CA ARG A 125 -1.70 -6.66 -11.38
C ARG A 125 -2.56 -6.38 -10.15
N LEU A 126 -1.94 -6.09 -9.02
CA LEU A 126 -2.59 -5.71 -7.77
C LEU A 126 -3.36 -4.39 -7.92
N GLU A 127 -2.70 -3.35 -8.46
CA GLU A 127 -3.32 -2.04 -8.71
C GLU A 127 -4.50 -2.13 -9.69
N ALA A 128 -4.39 -2.99 -10.71
CA ALA A 128 -5.45 -3.23 -11.69
C ALA A 128 -6.58 -4.14 -11.18
N ASN A 129 -6.51 -4.68 -9.96
CA ASN A 129 -7.38 -5.75 -9.45
C ASN A 129 -7.43 -6.99 -10.36
N MET A 130 -6.33 -7.26 -11.07
CA MET A 130 -6.19 -8.38 -12.01
C MET A 130 -5.35 -9.53 -11.44
N MET A 131 -4.98 -9.47 -10.17
CA MET A 131 -4.20 -10.52 -9.54
C MET A 131 -5.02 -11.80 -9.40
N LYS A 132 -4.49 -12.89 -9.93
CA LYS A 132 -5.10 -14.21 -9.82
C LYS A 132 -4.42 -14.98 -8.71
N PHE A 133 -5.20 -15.46 -7.76
CA PHE A 133 -4.71 -16.27 -6.65
C PHE A 133 -4.99 -17.75 -6.94
N GLN A 134 -4.00 -18.60 -6.68
CA GLN A 134 -4.12 -20.05 -6.76
C GLN A 134 -4.37 -20.60 -5.36
N LEU A 135 -5.63 -20.61 -4.96
CA LEU A 135 -6.01 -21.05 -3.64
C LEU A 135 -5.92 -22.56 -3.53
N GLN A 136 -5.27 -23.06 -2.48
CA GLN A 136 -5.14 -24.48 -2.15
C GLN A 136 -5.17 -24.69 -0.63
N ASP A 137 -5.50 -25.90 -0.23
CA ASP A 137 -5.45 -26.27 1.18
C ASP A 137 -4.01 -26.50 1.63
N CYS A 138 -3.65 -25.83 2.70
CA CYS A 138 -2.30 -25.84 3.25
C CYS A 138 -2.35 -26.19 4.74
N ASN A 139 -1.55 -27.16 5.17
CA ASN A 139 -1.30 -27.40 6.59
C ASN A 139 -0.29 -26.39 7.09
N VAL A 140 -0.68 -25.56 8.05
CA VAL A 140 0.14 -24.45 8.56
C VAL A 140 1.46 -24.95 9.16
N LYS A 141 1.44 -26.08 9.86
CA LYS A 141 2.65 -26.63 10.50
C LYS A 141 3.65 -27.16 9.46
N GLU A 142 3.16 -27.85 8.43
CA GLU A 142 4.00 -28.33 7.33
C GLU A 142 4.61 -27.16 6.57
N TRP A 143 3.81 -26.18 6.23
CA TRP A 143 4.25 -24.94 5.58
C TRP A 143 5.33 -24.20 6.39
N CYS A 144 5.18 -24.09 7.71
CA CYS A 144 6.21 -23.47 8.58
C CYS A 144 7.54 -24.21 8.53
N ASN A 145 7.51 -25.53 8.50
CA ASN A 145 8.75 -26.34 8.39
C ASN A 145 9.43 -26.11 7.03
N GLU A 146 8.67 -26.12 5.94
CA GLU A 146 9.20 -25.82 4.59
C GLU A 146 9.77 -24.40 4.50
N LEU A 147 9.06 -23.41 5.09
CA LEU A 147 9.53 -22.03 5.18
C LEU A 147 10.86 -21.94 5.94
N GLY A 148 11.01 -22.66 7.06
CA GLY A 148 12.25 -22.71 7.82
C GLY A 148 13.45 -23.20 6.98
N CYS A 149 13.24 -24.29 6.24
CA CYS A 149 14.27 -24.81 5.31
C CYS A 149 14.60 -23.78 4.21
N LEU A 150 13.58 -23.14 3.64
CA LEU A 150 13.76 -22.14 2.58
C LEU A 150 14.56 -20.92 3.06
N ILE A 151 14.25 -20.41 4.27
CA ILE A 151 14.98 -19.29 4.86
C ILE A 151 16.44 -19.65 5.13
N GLN A 152 16.68 -20.83 5.67
CA GLN A 152 18.05 -21.31 5.94
C GLN A 152 18.88 -21.40 4.66
N MET A 153 18.30 -21.93 3.57
CA MET A 153 18.96 -22.02 2.26
C MET A 153 19.22 -20.63 1.68
N ARG A 154 18.21 -19.76 1.64
CA ARG A 154 18.33 -18.42 1.01
C ARG A 154 19.22 -17.46 1.77
N SER A 155 19.28 -17.59 3.09
CA SER A 155 20.16 -16.76 3.93
C SER A 155 21.59 -17.31 4.03
N GLU A 156 21.89 -18.46 3.41
CA GLU A 156 23.17 -19.16 3.57
C GLU A 156 23.53 -19.41 5.05
N GLY A 157 22.53 -19.67 5.87
CA GLY A 157 22.68 -19.84 7.31
C GLY A 157 22.90 -18.56 8.12
N ARG A 158 22.83 -17.40 7.49
CA ARG A 158 22.98 -16.09 8.18
C ARG A 158 21.76 -15.70 9.02
N ILE A 159 20.60 -16.28 8.76
CA ILE A 159 19.40 -16.08 9.57
C ILE A 159 19.11 -17.34 10.36
N LEU A 160 19.18 -17.21 11.69
CA LEU A 160 18.75 -18.24 12.63
C LEU A 160 17.26 -18.02 12.92
N LEU A 161 16.40 -18.71 12.17
CA LEU A 161 14.96 -18.60 12.34
C LEU A 161 14.49 -19.51 13.48
N GLU A 162 13.90 -18.90 14.51
CA GLU A 162 13.24 -19.59 15.59
C GLU A 162 11.73 -19.59 15.35
N LEU A 163 11.18 -20.78 15.11
CA LEU A 163 9.77 -20.98 14.84
C LEU A 163 9.04 -21.46 16.10
N GLN A 164 8.06 -20.69 16.55
CA GLN A 164 7.15 -21.10 17.62
C GLN A 164 5.74 -21.21 17.02
N VAL A 165 5.29 -22.46 16.84
CA VAL A 165 4.04 -22.75 16.12
C VAL A 165 3.04 -23.34 17.08
N GLU A 166 2.14 -22.51 17.62
CA GLU A 166 1.06 -22.87 18.55
C GLU A 166 -0.30 -22.95 17.84
N VAL A 167 -0.33 -23.58 16.65
CA VAL A 167 -1.55 -23.64 15.83
C VAL A 167 -2.21 -25.01 15.77
N GLY A 168 -1.58 -26.06 16.31
CA GLY A 168 -2.08 -27.43 16.21
C GLY A 168 -2.12 -27.92 14.74
N ASP A 169 -3.06 -28.82 14.43
CA ASP A 169 -3.29 -29.33 13.07
C ASP A 169 -4.35 -28.45 12.37
N VAL A 170 -3.97 -27.23 12.00
CA VAL A 170 -4.86 -26.28 11.33
C VAL A 170 -4.53 -26.23 9.85
N ARG A 171 -5.58 -26.30 9.02
CA ARG A 171 -5.51 -26.09 7.58
C ARG A 171 -6.11 -24.75 7.19
N ILE A 172 -5.48 -24.07 6.25
CA ILE A 172 -5.96 -22.81 5.67
C ILE A 172 -6.10 -22.96 4.17
N HIS A 173 -7.08 -22.28 3.60
CA HIS A 173 -7.29 -22.21 2.16
C HIS A 173 -6.71 -20.90 1.65
N THR A 174 -5.52 -20.96 1.02
CA THR A 174 -4.76 -19.77 0.64
C THR A 174 -3.87 -20.03 -0.58
N ASP A 175 -3.35 -18.97 -1.17
CA ASP A 175 -2.25 -19.07 -2.13
C ASP A 175 -0.92 -19.20 -1.36
N VAL A 176 -0.45 -20.44 -1.26
CA VAL A 176 0.76 -20.79 -0.49
C VAL A 176 2.00 -20.11 -1.06
N ASN A 177 2.08 -19.96 -2.38
CA ASN A 177 3.22 -19.31 -3.03
C ASN A 177 3.30 -17.83 -2.64
N ARG A 178 2.15 -17.13 -2.66
CA ARG A 178 2.09 -15.72 -2.26
C ARG A 178 2.31 -15.52 -0.78
N LEU A 179 1.73 -16.40 0.04
CA LEU A 179 1.98 -16.38 1.49
C LEU A 179 3.48 -16.57 1.79
N THR A 180 4.11 -17.56 1.17
CA THR A 180 5.54 -17.82 1.30
C THR A 180 6.38 -16.63 0.81
N GLN A 181 6.02 -16.03 -0.32
CA GLN A 181 6.69 -14.84 -0.85
C GLN A 181 6.68 -13.69 0.15
N ILE A 182 5.51 -13.36 0.71
CA ILE A 182 5.35 -12.26 1.68
C ILE A 182 6.20 -12.53 2.92
N VAL A 183 6.05 -13.70 3.53
CA VAL A 183 6.74 -14.01 4.79
C VAL A 183 8.26 -14.12 4.58
N THR A 184 8.69 -14.71 3.47
CA THR A 184 10.12 -14.77 3.11
C THR A 184 10.72 -13.38 2.94
N SER A 185 10.03 -12.46 2.25
CA SER A 185 10.49 -11.08 2.08
C SER A 185 10.64 -10.37 3.42
N MET A 186 9.70 -10.57 4.35
CA MET A 186 9.76 -9.98 5.69
C MET A 186 10.91 -10.56 6.54
N LEU A 187 11.18 -11.86 6.43
CA LEU A 187 12.21 -12.52 7.21
C LEU A 187 13.63 -12.25 6.68
N LEU A 188 13.79 -12.11 5.36
CA LEU A 188 15.10 -11.88 4.73
C LEU A 188 15.50 -10.39 4.67
N TYR A 189 14.58 -9.47 4.97
CA TYR A 189 14.88 -8.02 4.92
C TYR A 189 15.82 -7.58 6.06
N PRO A 190 16.79 -6.68 5.81
CA PRO A 190 17.36 -6.35 4.50
C PRO A 190 18.23 -7.50 3.96
N ASN A 191 18.23 -7.68 2.65
CA ASN A 191 18.96 -8.77 1.99
C ASN A 191 20.49 -8.68 2.15
N ASP A 192 21.01 -7.49 2.48
CA ASP A 192 22.45 -7.18 2.51
C ASP A 192 23.09 -7.39 3.88
N CYS A 193 22.38 -7.97 4.86
CA CYS A 193 22.96 -8.21 6.18
C CYS A 193 24.12 -9.20 6.10
N LYS A 194 25.35 -8.71 6.35
CA LYS A 194 26.57 -9.52 6.44
C LYS A 194 26.70 -10.26 7.76
N GLU A 195 25.95 -9.85 8.78
CA GLU A 195 26.01 -10.40 10.13
C GLU A 195 24.93 -11.47 10.33
N THR A 196 25.29 -12.51 11.10
CA THR A 196 24.31 -13.52 11.51
C THR A 196 23.32 -12.90 12.49
N ARG A 197 22.01 -13.04 12.21
CA ARG A 197 20.96 -12.54 13.08
C ARG A 197 19.96 -13.64 13.46
N LYS A 198 19.37 -13.49 14.63
CA LYS A 198 18.30 -14.36 15.11
C LYS A 198 16.97 -13.65 14.86
N VAL A 199 16.05 -14.30 14.16
CA VAL A 199 14.69 -13.82 13.92
C VAL A 199 13.72 -14.83 14.52
N SER A 200 12.74 -14.35 15.25
CA SER A 200 11.71 -15.21 15.87
C SER A 200 10.38 -15.01 15.17
N MET A 201 9.72 -16.10 14.79
CA MET A 201 8.39 -16.07 14.20
C MET A 201 7.43 -16.91 15.05
N PHE A 202 6.35 -16.27 15.50
CA PHE A 202 5.32 -16.84 16.34
C PHE A 202 4.04 -16.99 15.55
N LEU A 203 3.46 -18.18 15.52
CA LEU A 203 2.13 -18.41 14.97
C LEU A 203 1.19 -18.88 16.07
N VAL A 204 0.12 -18.16 16.26
CA VAL A 204 -0.90 -18.45 17.27
C VAL A 204 -2.26 -18.55 16.61
N ASN A 205 -2.98 -19.63 16.91
CA ASN A 205 -4.37 -19.80 16.45
C ASN A 205 -5.32 -19.15 17.47
N HIS A 206 -6.20 -18.28 16.97
CA HIS A 206 -7.32 -17.69 17.70
C HIS A 206 -8.64 -18.26 17.18
N PRO A 207 -9.05 -19.45 17.64
CA PRO A 207 -10.22 -20.15 17.07
C PRO A 207 -11.51 -19.35 17.21
N ASP A 208 -11.67 -18.59 18.29
CA ASP A 208 -12.86 -17.75 18.52
C ASP A 208 -13.03 -16.64 17.49
N LYS A 209 -11.93 -16.22 16.84
CA LYS A 209 -11.90 -15.15 15.82
C LYS A 209 -11.70 -15.67 14.41
N HIS A 210 -11.49 -16.99 14.24
CA HIS A 210 -11.10 -17.62 12.97
C HIS A 210 -9.85 -16.96 12.34
N ILE A 211 -8.85 -16.64 13.16
CA ILE A 211 -7.64 -15.93 12.75
C ILE A 211 -6.42 -16.73 13.22
N ILE A 212 -5.43 -16.83 12.31
CA ILE A 212 -4.06 -17.21 12.67
C ILE A 212 -3.23 -15.93 12.69
N ALA A 213 -2.70 -15.59 13.85
CA ALA A 213 -1.81 -14.44 14.00
C ALA A 213 -0.37 -14.88 13.77
N CYS A 214 0.34 -14.17 12.91
CA CYS A 214 1.76 -14.32 12.69
C CYS A 214 2.48 -13.05 13.19
N ARG A 215 3.42 -13.24 14.13
CA ARG A 215 4.24 -12.16 14.67
C ARG A 215 5.71 -12.47 14.40
N ILE A 216 6.41 -11.53 13.81
CA ILE A 216 7.85 -11.61 13.55
C ILE A 216 8.54 -10.62 14.48
N GLU A 217 9.55 -11.09 15.22
CA GLU A 217 10.33 -10.28 16.14
C GLU A 217 11.82 -10.31 15.73
N ASN A 218 12.53 -9.27 16.12
CA ASN A 218 13.95 -9.07 15.79
C ASN A 218 14.22 -9.00 14.27
N SER A 219 13.21 -8.60 13.49
CA SER A 219 13.39 -8.25 12.08
C SER A 219 13.48 -6.73 11.94
N PRO A 220 14.42 -6.19 11.15
CA PRO A 220 14.54 -4.74 10.92
C PRO A 220 13.28 -4.09 10.34
N ILE A 221 12.40 -4.86 9.71
CA ILE A 221 11.09 -4.38 9.26
C ILE A 221 10.21 -3.96 10.44
N ALA A 222 10.25 -4.71 11.56
CA ALA A 222 9.42 -4.41 12.72
C ALA A 222 9.69 -3.00 13.27
N ASP A 223 10.94 -2.54 13.20
CA ASP A 223 11.36 -1.23 13.71
C ASP A 223 11.09 -0.10 12.70
N SER A 224 11.02 -0.40 11.41
CA SER A 224 10.87 0.62 10.35
C SER A 224 9.41 0.97 10.02
N TRP A 225 8.45 0.13 10.41
CA TRP A 225 7.02 0.35 10.13
C TRP A 225 6.27 1.08 11.26
N PHE A 226 6.90 1.21 12.44
CA PHE A 226 6.34 1.88 13.61
C PHE A 226 7.09 3.18 13.98
N ALA A 227 8.04 3.62 13.18
CA ALA A 227 8.71 4.91 13.27
C ALA A 227 8.16 5.87 12.20
#